data_c1e89a59e9bafcdb62188161a77082b3
#
_entry.id   c1e89a59e9bafcdb62188161a77082b3
#
_cell.length_a   1.000
_cell.length_b   1.000
_cell.length_c   1.000
_cell.angle_alpha   90.00
_cell.angle_beta   90.00
_cell.angle_gamma   90.00
#
_symmetry.space_group_name_H-M   'P 1'
#
loop_
_entity.id
_entity.type
_entity.pdbx_description
1 polymer ?
#
loop_
_entity_poly.entity_id
_entity_poly.type
_entity_poly.pdbx_seq_one_letter_code
_entity_poly.pdbx_strand_id
1 'polypeptide(L)'
;MVQSFDFRVLHALRKLAPEIRLAALYVGPPKSFPAIAREAGTNIVAPHRALVTRARVRAAHAAGVAVVPWTANRPAVWKRLVAAQVDAIITDDPAALIAYLKRY
;
A
#
# COMPACT_ATOMS: atom_id res chain seq x y z
N MET A 1 2.58 -12.49 -0.13
CA MET A 1 1.56 -11.52 0.35
C MET A 1 0.29 -11.66 -0.47
N VAL A 2 -0.86 -11.70 0.19
CA VAL A 2 -2.16 -11.75 -0.48
C VAL A 2 -2.82 -10.38 -0.39
N GLN A 3 -3.35 -9.89 -1.51
CA GLN A 3 -4.02 -8.60 -1.61
C GLN A 3 -5.47 -8.81 -2.01
N SER A 4 -6.40 -8.06 -1.42
CA SER A 4 -7.81 -8.13 -1.81
C SER A 4 -8.54 -6.82 -1.51
N PHE A 5 -9.50 -6.50 -2.38
CA PHE A 5 -10.49 -5.46 -2.10
C PHE A 5 -11.60 -5.97 -1.18
N ASP A 6 -11.79 -7.29 -1.11
CA ASP A 6 -12.81 -7.90 -0.28
C ASP A 6 -12.22 -8.24 1.09
N PHE A 7 -12.56 -7.43 2.09
CA PHE A 7 -12.04 -7.60 3.43
C PHE A 7 -12.53 -8.89 4.11
N ARG A 8 -13.63 -9.46 3.64
CA ARG A 8 -14.09 -10.76 4.14
C ARG A 8 -13.10 -11.87 3.79
N VAL A 9 -12.48 -11.77 2.60
CA VAL A 9 -11.42 -12.70 2.19
C VAL A 9 -10.22 -12.56 3.11
N LEU A 10 -9.82 -11.32 3.43
CA LEU A 10 -8.70 -11.06 4.33
C LEU A 10 -8.96 -11.59 5.73
N HIS A 11 -10.17 -11.41 6.25
CA HIS A 11 -10.54 -11.94 7.57
C HIS A 11 -10.51 -13.47 7.58
N ALA A 12 -11.03 -14.12 6.53
CA ALA A 12 -11.01 -15.58 6.42
C ALA A 12 -9.59 -16.12 6.36
N LEU A 13 -8.73 -15.50 5.54
CA LEU A 13 -7.33 -15.91 5.41
C LEU A 13 -6.55 -15.73 6.71
N ARG A 14 -6.84 -14.66 7.46
CA ARG A 14 -6.19 -14.42 8.75
C ARG A 14 -6.45 -15.56 9.73
N LYS A 15 -7.65 -16.13 9.71
CA LYS A 15 -8.00 -17.27 10.56
C LYS A 15 -7.36 -18.57 10.09
N LEU A 16 -7.30 -18.78 8.75
CA LEU A 16 -6.80 -20.02 8.17
C LEU A 16 -5.28 -20.09 8.15
N ALA A 17 -4.62 -18.96 7.91
CA ALA A 17 -3.17 -18.89 7.74
C ALA A 17 -2.64 -17.58 8.33
N PRO A 18 -2.55 -17.48 9.67
CA PRO A 18 -2.17 -16.22 10.33
C PRO A 18 -0.76 -15.73 9.99
N GLU A 19 0.11 -16.59 9.47
CA GLU A 19 1.47 -16.23 9.06
C GLU A 19 1.55 -15.52 7.71
N ILE A 20 0.49 -15.55 6.90
CA ILE A 20 0.48 -14.92 5.59
C ILE A 20 0.32 -13.41 5.74
N ARG A 21 1.15 -12.64 5.02
CA ARG A 21 0.99 -11.19 4.94
C ARG A 21 -0.20 -10.85 4.07
N LEU A 22 -1.08 -10.00 4.59
CA LEU A 22 -2.29 -9.57 3.90
C LEU A 22 -2.25 -8.07 3.70
N ALA A 23 -2.65 -7.61 2.51
CA ALA A 23 -2.75 -6.20 2.18
C ALA A 23 -4.17 -5.85 1.76
N ALA A 24 -4.70 -4.77 2.33
CA ALA A 24 -6.02 -4.26 2.00
C ALA A 24 -5.92 -3.35 0.78
N LEU A 25 -6.39 -3.80 -0.37
CA LEU A 25 -6.49 -2.95 -1.56
C LEU A 25 -7.63 -1.96 -1.36
N TYR A 26 -7.38 -0.70 -1.70
CA TYR A 26 -8.39 0.34 -1.54
C TYR A 26 -8.39 1.33 -2.71
N VAL A 27 -9.56 1.63 -3.22
CA VAL A 27 -9.83 2.72 -4.15
C VAL A 27 -11.19 3.31 -3.79
N GLY A 28 -11.30 4.63 -3.84
CA GLY A 28 -12.54 5.30 -3.48
C GLY A 28 -12.29 6.66 -2.86
N PRO A 29 -13.29 7.21 -2.14
CA PRO A 29 -13.12 8.49 -1.46
C PRO A 29 -11.94 8.44 -0.48
N PRO A 30 -11.27 9.58 -0.23
CA PRO A 30 -10.18 9.62 0.73
C PRO A 30 -10.62 9.09 2.09
N LYS A 31 -9.83 8.14 2.63
CA LYS A 31 -10.08 7.51 3.91
C LYS A 31 -8.75 7.28 4.61
N SER A 32 -8.73 7.41 5.92
CA SER A 32 -7.53 7.18 6.71
C SER A 32 -6.97 5.76 6.50
N PHE A 33 -5.68 5.64 6.20
CA PHE A 33 -5.05 4.33 6.03
C PHE A 33 -5.09 3.49 7.31
N PRO A 34 -4.87 4.05 8.51
CA PRO A 34 -5.09 3.29 9.74
C PRO A 34 -6.51 2.75 9.89
N ALA A 35 -7.52 3.52 9.49
CA ALA A 35 -8.92 3.05 9.54
C ALA A 35 -9.16 1.88 8.58
N ILE A 36 -8.63 1.96 7.36
CA ILE A 36 -8.71 0.87 6.38
C ILE A 36 -8.05 -0.40 6.93
N ALA A 37 -6.87 -0.25 7.50
CA ALA A 37 -6.12 -1.37 8.09
C ALA A 37 -6.91 -2.06 9.20
N ARG A 38 -7.53 -1.27 10.09
CA ARG A 38 -8.35 -1.83 11.16
C ARG A 38 -9.55 -2.58 10.64
N GLU A 39 -10.26 -2.02 9.66
CA GLU A 39 -11.43 -2.68 9.07
C GLU A 39 -11.06 -3.99 8.38
N ALA A 40 -9.91 -4.02 7.72
CA ALA A 40 -9.44 -5.20 6.99
C ALA A 40 -8.73 -6.22 7.89
N GLY A 41 -8.37 -5.86 9.11
CA GLY A 41 -7.65 -6.75 10.01
C GLY A 41 -6.21 -7.00 9.59
N THR A 42 -5.55 -6.01 9.03
CA THR A 42 -4.16 -6.09 8.57
C THR A 42 -3.38 -4.82 8.93
N ASN A 43 -2.07 -4.87 8.80
CA ASN A 43 -1.20 -3.72 8.98
C ASN A 43 -0.55 -3.25 7.67
N ILE A 44 -1.08 -3.69 6.52
CA ILE A 44 -0.61 -3.26 5.20
C ILE A 44 -1.81 -2.76 4.41
N VAL A 45 -1.72 -1.53 3.92
CA VAL A 45 -2.74 -0.94 3.04
C VAL A 45 -2.13 -0.70 1.68
N ALA A 46 -2.82 -1.14 0.63
CA ALA A 46 -2.43 -0.95 -0.76
C ALA A 46 -3.45 -0.02 -1.44
N PRO A 47 -3.32 1.31 -1.25
CA PRO A 47 -4.27 2.26 -1.80
C PRO A 47 -3.96 2.57 -3.25
N HIS A 48 -4.98 3.06 -3.99
CA HIS A 48 -4.72 3.66 -5.30
C HIS A 48 -3.70 4.81 -5.13
N ARG A 49 -2.75 4.90 -6.06
CA ARG A 49 -1.65 5.87 -5.98
C ARG A 49 -2.11 7.33 -5.79
N ALA A 50 -3.27 7.68 -6.34
CA ALA A 50 -3.81 9.04 -6.24
C ALA A 50 -4.17 9.44 -4.81
N LEU A 51 -4.38 8.47 -3.91
CA LEU A 51 -4.74 8.72 -2.52
C LEU A 51 -3.52 8.97 -1.63
N VAL A 52 -2.31 8.75 -2.14
CA VAL A 52 -1.10 8.85 -1.33
C VAL A 52 -0.65 10.29 -1.19
N THR A 53 -0.50 10.74 0.05
CA THR A 53 0.15 11.98 0.43
C THR A 53 1.15 11.70 1.53
N ARG A 54 2.14 12.59 1.68
CA ARG A 54 3.12 12.43 2.76
C ARG A 54 2.46 12.41 4.14
N ALA A 55 1.43 13.26 4.34
CA ALA A 55 0.71 13.31 5.61
C ALA A 55 -0.02 11.99 5.91
N ARG A 56 -0.65 11.38 4.89
CA ARG A 56 -1.34 10.10 5.05
C ARG A 56 -0.37 8.95 5.33
N VAL A 57 0.77 8.93 4.64
CA VAL A 57 1.80 7.92 4.88
C VAL A 57 2.36 8.06 6.29
N ARG A 58 2.61 9.29 6.72
CA ARG A 58 3.11 9.56 8.07
C ARG A 58 2.13 9.08 9.14
N ALA A 59 0.83 9.36 8.95
CA ALA A 59 -0.21 8.89 9.87
C ALA A 59 -0.29 7.36 9.92
N ALA A 60 -0.13 6.71 8.76
CA ALA A 60 -0.11 5.24 8.69
C ALA A 60 1.08 4.68 9.47
N HIS A 61 2.28 5.22 9.25
CA HIS A 61 3.48 4.77 9.94
C HIS A 61 3.37 4.97 11.45
N ALA A 62 2.78 6.07 11.91
CA ALA A 62 2.56 6.31 13.33
C ALA A 62 1.63 5.25 13.96
N ALA A 63 0.76 4.65 13.18
CA ALA A 63 -0.14 3.57 13.60
C ALA A 63 0.41 2.17 13.31
N GLY A 64 1.67 2.05 12.86
CA GLY A 64 2.27 0.77 12.52
C GLY A 64 1.76 0.15 11.22
N VAL A 65 1.25 0.96 10.30
CA VAL A 65 0.67 0.52 9.03
C VAL A 65 1.63 0.83 7.88
N ALA A 66 1.94 -0.18 7.07
CA ALA A 66 2.73 -0.03 5.84
C ALA A 66 1.82 0.40 4.68
N VAL A 67 2.37 1.20 3.77
CA VAL A 67 1.64 1.75 2.62
C VAL A 67 2.32 1.30 1.34
N VAL A 68 1.57 0.58 0.49
CA VAL A 68 2.07 -0.02 -0.76
C VAL A 68 1.12 0.37 -1.90
N PRO A 69 1.26 1.57 -2.46
CA PRO A 69 0.34 2.05 -3.50
C PRO A 69 0.47 1.28 -4.82
N TRP A 70 -0.60 1.31 -5.60
CA TRP A 70 -0.71 0.66 -6.92
C TRP A 70 -1.44 1.57 -7.89
N THR A 71 -1.41 1.39 -9.16
CA THR A 71 -0.29 0.87 -9.93
C THR A 71 0.48 2.06 -10.44
N ALA A 72 1.78 2.10 -10.27
CA ALA A 72 2.60 3.26 -10.62
C ALA A 72 3.63 2.88 -11.68
N ASN A 73 3.42 3.38 -12.92
CA ASN A 73 4.18 2.99 -14.09
C ASN A 73 5.03 4.11 -14.69
N ARG A 74 5.01 5.30 -14.11
CA ARG A 74 5.72 6.47 -14.66
C ARG A 74 6.73 7.02 -13.65
N PRO A 75 7.91 7.44 -14.10
CA PRO A 75 8.94 7.99 -13.21
C PRO A 75 8.46 9.20 -12.37
N ALA A 76 7.60 10.05 -12.93
CA ALA A 76 7.05 11.19 -12.19
C ALA A 76 6.20 10.73 -11.00
N VAL A 77 5.45 9.64 -11.15
CA VAL A 77 4.66 9.06 -10.06
C VAL A 77 5.59 8.40 -9.04
N TRP A 78 6.61 7.66 -9.49
CA TRP A 78 7.61 7.05 -8.60
C TRP A 78 8.29 8.10 -7.73
N LYS A 79 8.70 9.22 -8.33
CA LYS A 79 9.32 10.33 -7.60
C LYS A 79 8.43 10.85 -6.48
N ARG A 80 7.14 11.06 -6.79
CA ARG A 80 6.17 11.53 -5.81
C ARG A 80 5.97 10.53 -4.66
N LEU A 81 5.88 9.24 -5.00
CA LEU A 81 5.66 8.19 -4.01
C LEU A 81 6.89 7.98 -3.11
N VAL A 82 8.09 8.03 -3.68
CA VAL A 82 9.33 7.97 -2.90
C VAL A 82 9.43 9.16 -1.95
N ALA A 83 9.09 10.36 -2.42
CA ALA A 83 9.08 11.56 -1.59
C ALA A 83 8.04 11.46 -0.46
N ALA A 84 6.94 10.74 -0.67
CA ALA A 84 5.93 10.50 0.36
C ALA A 84 6.37 9.41 1.36
N GLN A 85 7.49 8.73 1.10
CA GLN A 85 8.07 7.71 1.98
C GLN A 85 7.20 6.45 2.12
N VAL A 86 6.58 6.02 1.01
CA VAL A 86 5.85 4.75 0.97
C VAL A 86 6.80 3.57 1.21
N ASP A 87 6.26 2.44 1.65
CA ASP A 87 7.05 1.26 2.00
C ASP A 87 7.44 0.41 0.79
N ALA A 88 6.60 0.41 -0.23
CA ALA A 88 6.84 -0.28 -1.49
C ALA A 88 5.93 0.31 -2.57
N ILE A 89 6.19 -0.04 -3.83
CA ILE A 89 5.41 0.43 -4.97
C ILE A 89 5.05 -0.76 -5.85
N ILE A 90 3.78 -0.87 -6.21
CA ILE A 90 3.33 -1.86 -7.17
C ILE A 90 3.37 -1.25 -8.57
N THR A 91 4.11 -1.88 -9.46
CA THR A 91 4.29 -1.45 -10.84
C THR A 91 4.21 -2.63 -11.79
N ASP A 92 3.82 -2.36 -13.05
CA ASP A 92 3.84 -3.37 -14.12
C ASP A 92 5.24 -3.58 -14.69
N ASP A 93 6.19 -2.67 -14.39
CA ASP A 93 7.57 -2.75 -14.87
C ASP A 93 8.55 -2.64 -13.70
N PRO A 94 8.73 -3.72 -12.93
CA PRO A 94 9.63 -3.68 -11.78
C PRO A 94 11.09 -3.44 -12.15
N ALA A 95 11.53 -3.89 -13.32
CA ALA A 95 12.92 -3.65 -13.76
C ALA A 95 13.19 -2.17 -13.96
N ALA A 96 12.27 -1.43 -14.58
CA ALA A 96 12.40 0.02 -14.78
C ALA A 96 12.38 0.77 -13.44
N LEU A 97 11.51 0.36 -12.52
CA LEU A 97 11.44 0.97 -11.19
C LEU A 97 12.73 0.74 -10.41
N ILE A 98 13.26 -0.46 -10.42
CA ILE A 98 14.53 -0.78 -9.74
C ILE A 98 15.67 0.07 -10.30
N ALA A 99 15.76 0.20 -11.63
CA ALA A 99 16.76 1.04 -12.28
C ALA A 99 16.63 2.51 -11.86
N TYR A 100 15.40 3.01 -11.76
CA TYR A 100 15.13 4.36 -11.29
C TYR A 100 15.59 4.55 -9.84
N LEU A 101 15.25 3.62 -8.95
CA LEU A 101 15.61 3.71 -7.53
C LEU A 101 17.11 3.68 -7.30
N LYS A 102 17.88 2.98 -8.14
CA LYS A 102 19.34 2.96 -8.06
C LYS A 102 19.97 4.30 -8.38
N ARG A 103 19.31 5.16 -9.15
CA ARG A 103 19.77 6.52 -9.47
C ARG A 103 19.32 7.54 -8.44
N TYR A 104 18.38 7.18 -7.63
CA TYR A 104 17.78 8.08 -6.63
C TYR A 104 18.62 8.18 -5.34
#